data_cc1f34f69ce37ac0f0b73e2843bb0aef
#
_entry.id   cc1f34f69ce37ac0f0b73e2843bb0aef
#
_cell.length_a   1.000
_cell.length_b   1.000
_cell.length_c   1.000
_cell.angle_alpha   90.00
_cell.angle_beta   90.00
_cell.angle_gamma   90.00
#
_symmetry.space_group_name_H-M   'P 1'
#
loop_
_entity.id
_entity.type
_entity.pdbx_description
1 polymer ?
#
loop_
_entity_poly.entity_id
_entity_poly.type
_entity_poly.pdbx_seq_one_letter_code
_entity_poly.pdbx_strand_id
1 'polypeptide(L)'
;MEIKLHEFTVGGVANGYQNSLEEGVTGYGGKLNIRPKYQREFVYGVAKRNAVIETINSGFPLNVMYWSRNTDGTFEMLDGQQRTISFCEYVAGNFSVNEVYFHSLPDDLRQKFLGYKLMIYVCEGDESEKLEWFKTINIAGEPLTPQELRNAIYTGEWLSDAKRHFSKSNCAASLLGKDYVTGNPIRQELLEKTLDWFTDGKIKEYMSLHQHDGNADELWQYFQDVIAWVKKIFPKYYREMKGLSWGCMYNDYHQNKYNSADLQKRIEELMADDDVTKKSGIFEYLLSGNERHLSIRAFLQGTIRSVYERQGHKCRKCGKECTLEEMEADHITPWSQGGRTVPENCQMLCKNCNRAKSDR
;
A
#
# COMPACT_ATOMS: atom_id res chain seq x y z
N MET A 1 5.99 -31.12 -10.27
CA MET A 1 7.07 -30.61 -9.36
C MET A 1 7.48 -31.71 -8.39
N GLU A 2 8.78 -32.02 -8.26
CA GLU A 2 9.32 -32.92 -7.24
C GLU A 2 9.78 -32.10 -6.02
N ILE A 3 9.50 -32.58 -4.78
CA ILE A 3 9.87 -31.88 -3.56
C ILE A 3 10.57 -32.87 -2.63
N LYS A 4 11.81 -32.57 -2.25
CA LYS A 4 12.62 -33.40 -1.36
C LYS A 4 13.11 -32.61 -0.16
N LEU A 5 13.03 -33.21 1.03
CA LEU A 5 13.57 -32.62 2.25
C LEU A 5 15.08 -32.84 2.32
N HIS A 6 15.81 -31.77 2.60
CA HIS A 6 17.26 -31.77 2.82
C HIS A 6 17.61 -31.09 4.14
N GLU A 7 18.69 -31.52 4.75
CA GLU A 7 19.28 -30.86 5.92
C GLU A 7 20.45 -30.00 5.49
N PHE A 8 20.41 -28.72 5.82
CA PHE A 8 21.52 -27.79 5.69
C PHE A 8 21.88 -27.24 7.07
N THR A 9 23.07 -26.69 7.24
CA THR A 9 23.44 -26.05 8.49
C THR A 9 23.43 -24.52 8.34
N VAL A 10 23.20 -23.83 9.45
CA VAL A 10 23.32 -22.36 9.48
C VAL A 10 24.66 -21.89 8.95
N GLY A 11 25.77 -22.53 9.36
CA GLY A 11 27.11 -22.21 8.88
C GLY A 11 27.27 -22.44 7.39
N GLY A 12 26.69 -23.53 6.85
CA GLY A 12 26.71 -23.79 5.41
C GLY A 12 25.99 -22.74 4.60
N VAL A 13 24.80 -22.28 5.06
CA VAL A 13 24.01 -21.24 4.39
C VAL A 13 24.65 -19.87 4.53
N ALA A 14 25.20 -19.53 5.72
CA ALA A 14 25.87 -18.27 5.96
C ALA A 14 27.25 -18.15 5.29
N ASN A 15 27.83 -19.26 4.83
CA ASN A 15 29.09 -19.22 4.11
C ASN A 15 28.97 -18.40 2.81
N GLY A 16 29.85 -17.41 2.64
CA GLY A 16 29.83 -16.53 1.47
C GLY A 16 28.59 -15.62 1.42
N TYR A 17 27.94 -15.34 2.58
CA TYR A 17 26.80 -14.43 2.65
C TYR A 17 27.19 -13.03 2.22
N GLN A 18 26.40 -12.47 1.31
CA GLN A 18 26.50 -11.10 0.83
C GLN A 18 25.10 -10.48 0.79
N ASN A 19 25.00 -9.24 1.24
CA ASN A 19 23.77 -8.47 1.19
C ASN A 19 24.03 -7.12 0.54
N SER A 20 23.71 -7.02 -0.74
CA SER A 20 23.84 -5.82 -1.55
C SER A 20 22.47 -5.28 -1.93
N LEU A 21 22.29 -3.97 -1.86
CA LEU A 21 21.07 -3.30 -2.31
C LEU A 21 20.87 -3.42 -3.83
N GLU A 22 21.96 -3.50 -4.58
CA GLU A 22 21.95 -3.56 -6.05
C GLU A 22 21.99 -5.01 -6.56
N GLU A 23 22.89 -5.83 -6.04
CA GLU A 23 23.17 -7.19 -6.54
C GLU A 23 22.25 -8.26 -5.91
N GLY A 24 21.53 -7.90 -4.83
CA GLY A 24 20.65 -8.82 -4.12
C GLY A 24 21.31 -9.44 -2.89
N VAL A 25 20.74 -10.54 -2.41
CA VAL A 25 21.22 -11.26 -1.22
C VAL A 25 21.54 -12.69 -1.61
N THR A 26 22.78 -13.10 -1.35
CA THR A 26 23.25 -14.45 -1.66
C THR A 26 23.86 -15.14 -0.43
N GLY A 27 23.92 -16.45 -0.46
CA GLY A 27 24.55 -17.29 0.55
C GLY A 27 24.92 -18.65 -0.02
N TYR A 28 25.29 -19.61 0.85
CA TYR A 28 25.68 -20.95 0.47
C TYR A 28 26.80 -20.98 -0.61
N GLY A 29 27.85 -20.20 -0.33
CA GLY A 29 28.98 -20.06 -1.26
C GLY A 29 28.59 -19.38 -2.59
N GLY A 30 27.62 -18.50 -2.59
CA GLY A 30 27.09 -17.83 -3.78
C GLY A 30 26.09 -18.66 -4.59
N LYS A 31 25.80 -19.90 -4.17
CA LYS A 31 24.88 -20.80 -4.89
C LYS A 31 23.41 -20.58 -4.55
N LEU A 32 23.09 -19.86 -3.48
CA LEU A 32 21.72 -19.56 -3.07
C LEU A 32 21.42 -18.09 -3.28
N ASN A 33 20.45 -17.79 -4.13
CA ASN A 33 19.82 -16.47 -4.20
C ASN A 33 18.75 -16.39 -3.09
N ILE A 34 19.07 -15.68 -2.00
CA ILE A 34 18.18 -15.54 -0.82
C ILE A 34 17.08 -14.54 -1.10
N ARG A 35 17.36 -13.50 -1.91
CA ARG A 35 16.38 -12.48 -2.29
C ARG A 35 16.25 -12.36 -3.80
N PRO A 36 15.46 -13.22 -4.44
CA PRO A 36 15.11 -13.08 -5.86
C PRO A 36 14.50 -11.71 -6.18
N LYS A 37 14.64 -11.27 -7.43
CA LYS A 37 14.20 -9.93 -7.86
C LYS A 37 12.72 -9.62 -7.60
N TYR A 38 11.88 -10.63 -7.60
CA TYR A 38 10.45 -10.48 -7.31
C TYR A 38 10.12 -10.40 -5.83
N GLN A 39 10.99 -10.87 -4.92
CA GLN A 39 10.74 -10.80 -3.49
C GLN A 39 11.02 -9.40 -2.93
N ARG A 40 10.37 -9.13 -1.79
CA ARG A 40 10.50 -7.85 -1.06
C ARG A 40 11.83 -7.75 -0.31
N GLU A 41 12.17 -6.56 0.13
CA GLU A 41 13.27 -6.32 1.06
C GLU A 41 13.01 -6.94 2.45
N PHE A 42 14.04 -6.89 3.31
CA PHE A 42 13.95 -7.36 4.68
C PHE A 42 12.95 -6.50 5.48
N VAL A 43 11.93 -7.15 6.06
CA VAL A 43 10.83 -6.46 6.76
C VAL A 43 10.72 -6.83 8.25
N TYR A 44 11.46 -7.82 8.74
CA TYR A 44 11.41 -8.18 10.16
C TYR A 44 11.91 -7.03 11.03
N GLY A 45 11.07 -6.56 11.95
CA GLY A 45 11.49 -5.70 13.04
C GLY A 45 12.38 -6.44 14.04
N VAL A 46 13.01 -5.69 14.94
CA VAL A 46 13.98 -6.19 15.92
C VAL A 46 13.47 -7.41 16.69
N ALA A 47 12.23 -7.39 17.16
CA ALA A 47 11.66 -8.50 17.93
C ALA A 47 11.59 -9.82 17.13
N LYS A 48 11.08 -9.80 15.90
CA LYS A 48 11.00 -10.99 15.04
C LYS A 48 12.38 -11.49 14.63
N ARG A 49 13.30 -10.59 14.33
CA ARG A 49 14.69 -10.91 14.00
C ARG A 49 15.39 -11.60 15.17
N ASN A 50 15.29 -11.05 16.37
CA ASN A 50 15.90 -11.62 17.57
C ASN A 50 15.31 -12.97 17.92
N ALA A 51 13.99 -13.16 17.77
CA ALA A 51 13.32 -14.45 18.02
C ALA A 51 13.87 -15.58 17.15
N VAL A 52 14.31 -15.31 15.91
CA VAL A 52 14.99 -16.31 15.05
C VAL A 52 16.28 -16.76 15.70
N ILE A 53 17.10 -15.85 16.21
CA ILE A 53 18.39 -16.15 16.83
C ILE A 53 18.19 -16.89 18.14
N GLU A 54 17.26 -16.48 18.97
CA GLU A 54 16.90 -17.12 20.22
C GLU A 54 16.39 -18.57 20.03
N THR A 55 15.60 -18.79 18.96
CA THR A 55 15.11 -20.13 18.56
C THR A 55 16.29 -21.05 18.24
N ILE A 56 17.26 -20.60 17.45
CA ILE A 56 18.46 -21.35 17.08
C ILE A 56 19.32 -21.64 18.34
N ASN A 57 19.57 -20.65 19.17
CA ASN A 57 20.36 -20.79 20.41
C ASN A 57 19.74 -21.81 21.37
N SER A 58 18.39 -21.83 21.46
CA SER A 58 17.63 -22.76 22.28
C SER A 58 17.56 -24.17 21.70
N GLY A 59 17.97 -24.35 20.45
CA GLY A 59 17.85 -25.62 19.73
C GLY A 59 16.40 -26.00 19.38
N PHE A 60 15.46 -25.04 19.42
CA PHE A 60 14.08 -25.27 19.01
C PHE A 60 13.97 -25.27 17.49
N PRO A 61 13.02 -26.04 16.90
CA PRO A 61 12.89 -26.12 15.46
C PRO A 61 12.43 -24.78 14.87
N LEU A 62 13.18 -24.28 13.88
CA LEU A 62 12.67 -23.26 12.98
C LEU A 62 11.68 -23.88 12.00
N ASN A 63 10.65 -23.14 11.60
CA ASN A 63 9.75 -23.57 10.54
C ASN A 63 10.56 -23.95 9.28
N VAL A 64 10.09 -24.96 8.56
CA VAL A 64 10.68 -25.42 7.29
C VAL A 64 10.80 -24.26 6.29
N MET A 65 11.78 -24.36 5.42
CA MET A 65 12.03 -23.39 4.34
C MET A 65 11.94 -24.08 2.98
N TYR A 66 11.74 -23.32 1.93
CA TYR A 66 11.56 -23.85 0.58
C TYR A 66 12.51 -23.17 -0.38
N TRP A 67 13.29 -23.97 -1.08
CA TRP A 67 14.19 -23.54 -2.15
C TRP A 67 13.75 -24.16 -3.47
N SER A 68 13.88 -23.44 -4.59
CA SER A 68 13.82 -24.04 -5.92
C SER A 68 15.22 -24.29 -6.43
N ARG A 69 15.42 -25.42 -7.11
CA ARG A 69 16.66 -25.73 -7.80
C ARG A 69 16.57 -25.26 -9.25
N ASN A 70 17.59 -24.53 -9.68
CA ASN A 70 17.75 -24.11 -11.07
C ASN A 70 18.47 -25.16 -11.90
N THR A 71 18.37 -25.07 -13.22
CA THR A 71 19.02 -26.01 -14.17
C THR A 71 20.54 -25.99 -14.11
N ASP A 72 21.14 -24.86 -13.68
CA ASP A 72 22.60 -24.71 -13.48
C ASP A 72 23.09 -25.24 -12.12
N GLY A 73 22.19 -25.81 -11.30
CA GLY A 73 22.51 -26.36 -9.99
C GLY A 73 22.54 -25.32 -8.85
N THR A 74 22.24 -24.04 -9.14
CA THR A 74 22.03 -23.02 -8.13
C THR A 74 20.63 -23.14 -7.50
N PHE A 75 20.40 -22.37 -6.43
CA PHE A 75 19.13 -22.37 -5.71
C PHE A 75 18.56 -20.96 -5.62
N GLU A 76 17.25 -20.89 -5.59
CA GLU A 76 16.50 -19.69 -5.34
C GLU A 76 15.54 -19.91 -4.18
N MET A 77 15.48 -18.96 -3.23
CA MET A 77 14.61 -19.09 -2.08
C MET A 77 13.16 -18.80 -2.44
N LEU A 78 12.26 -19.74 -2.17
CA LEU A 78 10.81 -19.56 -2.31
C LEU A 78 10.18 -19.06 -1.00
N ASP A 79 10.52 -19.67 0.15
CA ASP A 79 10.13 -19.22 1.48
C ASP A 79 11.26 -19.38 2.49
N GLY A 80 11.28 -18.54 3.51
CA GLY A 80 12.30 -18.50 4.56
C GLY A 80 13.28 -17.34 4.44
N GLN A 81 13.13 -16.44 3.46
CA GLN A 81 14.00 -15.29 3.22
C GLN A 81 14.30 -14.51 4.50
N GLN A 82 13.26 -14.09 5.22
CA GLN A 82 13.41 -13.24 6.42
C GLN A 82 14.19 -13.94 7.53
N ARG A 83 13.94 -15.22 7.74
CA ARG A 83 14.64 -16.05 8.71
C ARG A 83 16.10 -16.24 8.33
N THR A 84 16.35 -16.52 7.06
CA THR A 84 17.71 -16.72 6.51
C THR A 84 18.54 -15.45 6.62
N ILE A 85 18.02 -14.31 6.21
CA ILE A 85 18.70 -13.02 6.35
C ILE A 85 18.99 -12.76 7.84
N SER A 86 18.04 -13.02 8.75
CA SER A 86 18.25 -12.79 10.18
C SER A 86 19.47 -13.53 10.73
N PHE A 87 19.58 -14.85 10.51
CA PHE A 87 20.73 -15.58 11.04
C PHE A 87 22.04 -15.31 10.28
N CYS A 88 21.98 -15.04 8.98
CA CYS A 88 23.17 -14.65 8.22
C CYS A 88 23.71 -13.29 8.67
N GLU A 89 22.86 -12.29 8.86
CA GLU A 89 23.25 -10.98 9.40
C GLU A 89 23.83 -11.07 10.82
N TYR A 90 23.31 -11.97 11.66
CA TYR A 90 23.86 -12.20 12.98
C TYR A 90 25.25 -12.85 12.90
N VAL A 91 25.43 -13.88 12.07
CA VAL A 91 26.73 -14.52 11.85
C VAL A 91 27.74 -13.53 11.26
N ALA A 92 27.31 -12.62 10.39
CA ALA A 92 28.13 -11.54 9.84
C ALA A 92 28.50 -10.45 10.89
N GLY A 93 27.87 -10.47 12.08
CA GLY A 93 28.14 -9.52 13.13
C GLY A 93 27.48 -8.15 12.98
N ASN A 94 26.45 -8.06 12.13
CA ASN A 94 25.79 -6.80 11.82
C ASN A 94 24.79 -6.32 12.89
N PHE A 95 24.46 -7.18 13.85
CA PHE A 95 23.66 -6.81 15.02
C PHE A 95 23.92 -7.75 16.22
N SER A 96 23.49 -7.33 17.40
CA SER A 96 23.53 -8.11 18.65
C SER A 96 22.12 -8.56 19.07
N VAL A 97 22.06 -9.67 19.80
CA VAL A 97 20.85 -10.14 20.50
C VAL A 97 21.18 -10.17 22.01
N ASN A 98 20.35 -9.52 22.83
CA ASN A 98 20.61 -9.34 24.27
C ASN A 98 22.03 -8.80 24.54
N GLU A 99 22.46 -7.80 23.75
CA GLU A 99 23.78 -7.15 23.81
C GLU A 99 24.96 -8.05 23.41
N VAL A 100 24.72 -9.29 22.96
CA VAL A 100 25.76 -10.25 22.56
C VAL A 100 25.82 -10.35 21.03
N TYR A 101 26.99 -10.06 20.46
CA TYR A 101 27.28 -10.28 19.04
C TYR A 101 27.75 -11.72 18.81
N PHE A 102 27.55 -12.25 17.62
CA PHE A 102 27.96 -13.60 17.26
C PHE A 102 29.45 -13.86 17.50
N HIS A 103 30.31 -12.91 17.12
CA HIS A 103 31.78 -13.03 17.31
C HIS A 103 32.21 -12.97 18.78
N SER A 104 31.35 -12.48 19.68
CA SER A 104 31.60 -12.43 21.13
C SER A 104 31.17 -13.70 21.87
N LEU A 105 30.50 -14.64 21.17
CA LEU A 105 30.13 -15.92 21.76
C LEU A 105 31.37 -16.80 22.02
N PRO A 106 31.38 -17.62 23.10
CA PRO A 106 32.32 -18.71 23.28
C PRO A 106 32.34 -19.67 22.06
N ASP A 107 33.50 -20.29 21.80
CA ASP A 107 33.70 -21.13 20.62
C ASP A 107 32.69 -22.30 20.51
N ASP A 108 32.39 -22.95 21.63
CA ASP A 108 31.41 -24.04 21.69
C ASP A 108 30.00 -23.56 21.29
N LEU A 109 29.60 -22.38 21.75
CA LEU A 109 28.30 -21.80 21.39
C LEU A 109 28.27 -21.36 19.92
N ARG A 110 29.39 -20.80 19.41
CA ARG A 110 29.50 -20.48 17.98
C ARG A 110 29.37 -21.73 17.11
N GLN A 111 30.08 -22.80 17.46
CA GLN A 111 30.02 -24.07 16.73
C GLN A 111 28.62 -24.70 16.81
N LYS A 112 27.96 -24.66 17.99
CA LYS A 112 26.60 -25.10 18.16
C LYS A 112 25.64 -24.32 17.25
N PHE A 113 25.76 -23.00 17.20
CA PHE A 113 24.94 -22.14 16.35
C PHE A 113 25.16 -22.43 14.86
N LEU A 114 26.40 -22.51 14.41
CA LEU A 114 26.72 -22.81 13.01
C LEU A 114 26.31 -24.24 12.60
N GLY A 115 26.37 -25.19 13.55
CA GLY A 115 25.94 -26.58 13.34
C GLY A 115 24.42 -26.80 13.39
N TYR A 116 23.64 -25.76 13.73
CA TYR A 116 22.18 -25.89 13.78
C TYR A 116 21.61 -26.33 12.42
N LYS A 117 20.76 -27.36 12.46
CA LYS A 117 20.18 -27.98 11.25
C LYS A 117 18.94 -27.27 10.79
N LEU A 118 18.94 -26.85 9.55
CA LEU A 118 17.82 -26.24 8.85
C LEU A 118 17.12 -27.31 8.02
N MET A 119 15.79 -27.39 8.16
CA MET A 119 14.94 -28.29 7.38
C MET A 119 14.47 -27.56 6.12
N ILE A 120 14.98 -27.93 4.95
CA ILE A 120 14.74 -27.24 3.70
C ILE A 120 14.17 -28.19 2.67
N TYR A 121 12.96 -27.87 2.18
CA TYR A 121 12.42 -28.55 1.02
C TYR A 121 13.00 -27.95 -0.25
N VAL A 122 13.70 -28.78 -1.03
CA VAL A 122 14.18 -28.42 -2.35
C VAL A 122 13.15 -28.86 -3.39
N CYS A 123 12.67 -27.91 -4.16
CA CYS A 123 11.63 -28.06 -5.17
C CYS A 123 12.27 -28.05 -6.56
N GLU A 124 11.99 -29.08 -7.36
CA GLU A 124 12.43 -29.19 -8.76
C GLU A 124 11.18 -29.25 -9.66
N GLY A 125 11.06 -28.36 -10.61
CA GLY A 125 9.91 -28.25 -11.51
C GLY A 125 10.09 -27.12 -12.52
N ASP A 126 9.10 -26.94 -13.38
CA ASP A 126 9.08 -25.80 -14.30
C ASP A 126 8.71 -24.48 -13.58
N GLU A 127 8.89 -23.36 -14.27
CA GLU A 127 8.67 -22.03 -13.69
C GLU A 127 7.20 -21.80 -13.29
N SER A 128 6.26 -22.40 -14.01
CA SER A 128 4.82 -22.29 -13.71
C SER A 128 4.47 -23.03 -12.42
N GLU A 129 4.98 -24.25 -12.25
CA GLU A 129 4.81 -25.07 -11.05
C GLU A 129 5.45 -24.42 -9.81
N LYS A 130 6.66 -23.85 -9.98
CA LYS A 130 7.35 -23.10 -8.90
C LYS A 130 6.55 -21.87 -8.47
N LEU A 131 6.00 -21.12 -9.42
CA LEU A 131 5.19 -19.93 -9.15
C LEU A 131 3.89 -20.28 -8.44
N GLU A 132 3.20 -21.33 -8.87
CA GLU A 132 1.99 -21.82 -8.22
C GLU A 132 2.26 -22.26 -6.78
N TRP A 133 3.35 -22.99 -6.57
CA TRP A 133 3.80 -23.39 -5.25
C TRP A 133 4.16 -22.19 -4.38
N PHE A 134 4.88 -21.21 -4.91
CA PHE A 134 5.21 -19.96 -4.20
C PHE A 134 3.95 -19.22 -3.67
N LYS A 135 2.88 -19.17 -4.46
CA LYS A 135 1.60 -18.62 -4.02
C LYS A 135 1.03 -19.41 -2.84
N THR A 136 1.15 -20.73 -2.87
CA THR A 136 0.55 -21.62 -1.87
C THR A 136 1.29 -21.58 -0.54
N ILE A 137 2.64 -21.62 -0.53
CA ILE A 137 3.42 -21.68 0.71
C ILE A 137 3.42 -20.37 1.50
N ASN A 138 3.21 -19.23 0.85
CA ASN A 138 3.17 -17.94 1.53
C ASN A 138 1.87 -17.68 2.33
N ILE A 139 0.92 -18.62 2.33
CA ILE A 139 -0.32 -18.53 3.13
C ILE A 139 -0.04 -18.60 4.64
N ALA A 140 1.00 -19.33 5.07
CA ALA A 140 1.30 -19.58 6.48
C ALA A 140 2.29 -18.59 7.14
N GLY A 141 2.91 -17.67 6.35
CA GLY A 141 3.92 -16.71 6.81
C GLY A 141 3.41 -15.27 6.93
N GLU A 142 4.29 -14.30 6.70
CA GLU A 142 3.89 -12.91 6.46
C GLU A 142 3.18 -12.84 5.09
N PRO A 143 1.86 -12.62 5.03
CA PRO A 143 1.11 -12.73 3.79
C PRO A 143 1.65 -11.74 2.75
N LEU A 144 1.76 -12.21 1.52
CA LEU A 144 2.13 -11.39 0.38
C LEU A 144 0.98 -10.43 0.03
N THR A 145 1.33 -9.20 -0.30
CA THR A 145 0.36 -8.27 -0.88
C THR A 145 -0.01 -8.70 -2.31
N PRO A 146 -1.14 -8.25 -2.84
CA PRO A 146 -1.50 -8.52 -4.24
C PRO A 146 -0.39 -8.08 -5.23
N GLN A 147 0.32 -6.99 -4.93
CA GLN A 147 1.40 -6.52 -5.78
C GLN A 147 2.66 -7.40 -5.65
N GLU A 148 2.99 -7.89 -4.47
CA GLU A 148 4.10 -8.84 -4.30
C GLU A 148 3.88 -10.13 -5.11
N LEU A 149 2.61 -10.61 -5.20
CA LEU A 149 2.24 -11.73 -6.08
C LEU A 149 2.36 -11.37 -7.57
N ARG A 150 1.89 -10.19 -7.98
CA ARG A 150 2.06 -9.73 -9.37
C ARG A 150 3.54 -9.62 -9.75
N ASN A 151 4.38 -9.13 -8.83
CA ASN A 151 5.81 -9.03 -9.06
C ASN A 151 6.47 -10.39 -9.32
N ALA A 152 6.00 -11.46 -8.67
CA ALA A 152 6.48 -12.81 -8.93
C ALA A 152 6.04 -13.35 -10.31
N ILE A 153 4.81 -13.02 -10.73
CA ILE A 153 4.25 -13.46 -12.01
C ILE A 153 4.93 -12.74 -13.19
N TYR A 154 5.10 -11.42 -13.07
CA TYR A 154 5.58 -10.54 -14.14
C TYR A 154 7.03 -10.08 -13.90
N THR A 155 7.88 -11.00 -13.42
CA THR A 155 9.31 -10.72 -13.23
C THR A 155 9.99 -10.40 -14.55
N GLY A 156 10.73 -9.29 -14.62
CA GLY A 156 11.42 -8.83 -15.82
C GLY A 156 12.27 -7.58 -15.56
N GLU A 157 12.85 -7.02 -16.63
CA GLU A 157 13.69 -5.82 -16.55
C GLU A 157 12.87 -4.61 -16.15
N TRP A 158 11.68 -4.44 -16.72
CA TRP A 158 10.73 -3.41 -16.36
C TRP A 158 10.45 -3.38 -14.84
N LEU A 159 10.10 -4.54 -14.26
CA LEU A 159 9.83 -4.62 -12.82
C LEU A 159 11.06 -4.29 -11.99
N SER A 160 12.24 -4.73 -12.41
CA SER A 160 13.51 -4.47 -11.71
C SER A 160 13.79 -2.98 -11.65
N ASP A 161 13.51 -2.27 -12.72
CA ASP A 161 13.65 -0.82 -12.79
C ASP A 161 12.55 -0.09 -12.00
N ALA A 162 11.28 -0.46 -12.16
CA ALA A 162 10.18 0.08 -11.37
C ALA A 162 10.45 -0.01 -9.85
N LYS A 163 10.99 -1.13 -9.38
CA LYS A 163 11.34 -1.33 -7.96
C LYS A 163 12.44 -0.38 -7.47
N ARG A 164 13.35 0.10 -8.31
CA ARG A 164 14.33 1.12 -7.91
C ARG A 164 13.65 2.43 -7.52
N HIS A 165 12.60 2.81 -8.25
CA HIS A 165 11.87 4.04 -8.02
C HIS A 165 10.86 3.94 -6.87
N PHE A 166 10.18 2.77 -6.72
CA PHE A 166 8.97 2.67 -5.89
C PHE A 166 9.08 1.75 -4.68
N SER A 167 10.06 0.83 -4.63
CA SER A 167 9.98 -0.36 -3.77
C SER A 167 11.16 -0.55 -2.81
N LYS A 168 11.97 0.46 -2.60
CA LYS A 168 13.10 0.44 -1.65
C LYS A 168 12.85 1.41 -0.50
N SER A 169 13.49 1.15 0.63
CA SER A 169 13.54 2.12 1.73
C SER A 169 14.11 3.44 1.22
N ASN A 170 13.42 4.55 1.50
CA ASN A 170 13.80 5.89 1.02
C ASN A 170 13.92 6.01 -0.51
N CYS A 171 13.15 5.23 -1.26
CA CYS A 171 13.12 5.34 -2.72
C CYS A 171 12.65 6.72 -3.19
N ALA A 172 12.96 7.04 -4.44
CA ALA A 172 12.65 8.34 -5.02
C ALA A 172 11.15 8.68 -4.92
N ALA A 173 10.26 7.71 -5.15
CA ALA A 173 8.81 7.90 -5.04
C ALA A 173 8.37 8.22 -3.60
N SER A 174 8.95 7.55 -2.58
CA SER A 174 8.60 7.81 -1.19
C SER A 174 9.07 9.19 -0.72
N LEU A 175 10.23 9.65 -1.19
CA LEU A 175 10.75 10.97 -0.88
C LEU A 175 9.96 12.08 -1.58
N LEU A 176 9.65 11.91 -2.86
CA LEU A 176 8.91 12.88 -3.66
C LEU A 176 7.45 13.01 -3.20
N GLY A 177 6.80 11.88 -2.92
CA GLY A 177 5.39 11.78 -2.55
C GLY A 177 5.10 11.82 -1.05
N LYS A 178 6.10 12.03 -0.17
CA LYS A 178 6.01 11.89 1.30
C LYS A 178 4.81 12.61 1.95
N ASP A 179 4.43 13.76 1.41
CA ASP A 179 3.38 14.62 1.93
C ASP A 179 2.00 14.32 1.31
N TYR A 180 1.98 13.62 0.17
CA TYR A 180 0.77 13.42 -0.65
C TYR A 180 0.30 11.97 -0.70
N VAL A 181 1.24 11.02 -0.69
CA VAL A 181 0.95 9.59 -0.90
C VAL A 181 1.22 8.81 0.37
N THR A 182 0.36 7.84 0.65
CA THR A 182 0.55 6.83 1.70
C THR A 182 0.87 5.48 1.07
N GLY A 183 1.63 4.67 1.78
CA GLY A 183 1.96 3.31 1.38
C GLY A 183 3.38 2.94 1.81
N ASN A 184 3.58 1.65 2.10
CA ASN A 184 4.89 1.11 2.45
C ASN A 184 5.62 0.67 1.17
N PRO A 185 6.76 1.31 0.79
CA PRO A 185 7.48 0.95 -0.44
C PRO A 185 7.97 -0.51 -0.41
N ILE A 186 8.44 -1.00 0.75
CA ILE A 186 8.94 -2.38 0.89
C ILE A 186 7.83 -3.39 0.64
N ARG A 187 6.59 -3.08 1.04
CA ARG A 187 5.39 -3.89 0.81
C ARG A 187 4.78 -3.66 -0.58
N GLN A 188 5.49 -2.96 -1.46
CA GLN A 188 5.09 -2.68 -2.84
C GLN A 188 3.84 -1.78 -2.98
N GLU A 189 3.37 -1.16 -1.89
CA GLU A 189 2.12 -0.40 -1.88
C GLU A 189 2.22 0.90 -2.71
N LEU A 190 3.39 1.54 -2.78
CA LEU A 190 3.59 2.72 -3.65
C LEU A 190 3.56 2.33 -5.13
N LEU A 191 4.21 1.21 -5.49
CA LEU A 191 4.17 0.70 -6.86
C LEU A 191 2.75 0.32 -7.26
N GLU A 192 2.05 -0.44 -6.41
CA GLU A 192 0.65 -0.83 -6.66
C GLU A 192 -0.25 0.38 -6.87
N LYS A 193 -0.18 1.36 -5.99
CA LYS A 193 -0.99 2.58 -6.06
C LYS A 193 -0.71 3.37 -7.33
N THR A 194 0.55 3.53 -7.70
CA THR A 194 0.91 4.26 -8.93
C THR A 194 0.44 3.52 -10.17
N LEU A 195 0.59 2.20 -10.20
CA LEU A 195 0.07 1.36 -11.26
C LEU A 195 -1.45 1.45 -11.37
N ASP A 196 -2.16 1.38 -10.25
CA ASP A 196 -3.61 1.50 -10.19
C ASP A 196 -4.09 2.82 -10.82
N TRP A 197 -3.47 3.93 -10.47
CA TRP A 197 -3.76 5.24 -11.05
C TRP A 197 -3.45 5.30 -12.55
N PHE A 198 -2.28 4.78 -12.94
CA PHE A 198 -1.79 4.89 -14.31
C PHE A 198 -2.58 4.04 -15.28
N THR A 199 -3.05 2.87 -14.82
CA THR A 199 -3.72 1.87 -15.67
C THR A 199 -5.25 1.84 -15.52
N ASP A 200 -5.82 2.73 -14.69
CA ASP A 200 -7.24 2.69 -14.31
C ASP A 200 -7.66 1.29 -13.83
N GLY A 201 -6.87 0.75 -12.87
CA GLY A 201 -7.10 -0.56 -12.25
C GLY A 201 -6.65 -1.78 -13.06
N LYS A 202 -6.18 -1.62 -14.31
CA LYS A 202 -5.79 -2.73 -15.21
C LYS A 202 -4.33 -3.15 -15.02
N ILE A 203 -3.88 -3.25 -13.77
CA ILE A 203 -2.47 -3.51 -13.41
C ILE A 203 -1.92 -4.78 -14.06
N LYS A 204 -2.69 -5.89 -14.06
CA LYS A 204 -2.22 -7.18 -14.59
C LYS A 204 -1.97 -7.12 -16.09
N GLU A 205 -2.86 -6.49 -16.83
CA GLU A 205 -2.74 -6.33 -18.28
C GLU A 205 -1.51 -5.52 -18.63
N TYR A 206 -1.32 -4.39 -17.93
CA TYR A 206 -0.16 -3.54 -18.13
C TYR A 206 1.16 -4.28 -17.80
N MET A 207 1.26 -4.90 -16.63
CA MET A 207 2.49 -5.61 -16.23
C MET A 207 2.81 -6.79 -17.16
N SER A 208 1.80 -7.49 -17.69
CA SER A 208 1.99 -8.57 -18.66
C SER A 208 2.53 -8.06 -20.00
N LEU A 209 2.02 -6.92 -20.47
CA LEU A 209 2.44 -6.33 -21.75
C LEU A 209 3.87 -5.79 -21.69
N HIS A 210 4.21 -5.13 -20.58
CA HIS A 210 5.48 -4.42 -20.39
C HIS A 210 6.55 -5.24 -19.66
N GLN A 211 6.31 -6.52 -19.35
CA GLN A 211 7.21 -7.39 -18.58
C GLN A 211 8.66 -7.37 -19.06
N HIS A 212 8.86 -7.30 -20.38
CA HIS A 212 10.17 -7.38 -21.05
C HIS A 212 10.71 -6.01 -21.49
N ASP A 213 10.05 -4.92 -21.16
CA ASP A 213 10.56 -3.59 -21.44
C ASP A 213 11.80 -3.30 -20.57
N GLY A 214 12.77 -2.56 -21.13
CA GLY A 214 14.06 -2.34 -20.49
C GLY A 214 14.01 -1.39 -19.28
N ASN A 215 12.95 -0.56 -19.14
CA ASN A 215 12.79 0.40 -18.06
C ASN A 215 11.31 0.67 -17.74
N ALA A 216 11.07 1.38 -16.64
CA ALA A 216 9.75 1.83 -16.19
C ALA A 216 9.64 3.37 -16.19
N ASP A 217 10.38 4.03 -17.09
CA ASP A 217 10.47 5.49 -17.15
C ASP A 217 9.11 6.15 -17.33
N GLU A 218 8.19 5.55 -18.10
CA GLU A 218 6.85 6.08 -18.33
C GLU A 218 6.04 6.15 -17.02
N LEU A 219 6.06 5.08 -16.23
CA LEU A 219 5.39 5.03 -14.93
C LEU A 219 6.01 6.01 -13.94
N TRP A 220 7.35 6.12 -13.97
CA TRP A 220 8.07 7.05 -13.10
C TRP A 220 7.78 8.52 -13.47
N GLN A 221 7.79 8.85 -14.76
CA GLN A 221 7.45 10.19 -15.23
C GLN A 221 6.02 10.57 -14.85
N TYR A 222 5.07 9.65 -15.07
CA TYR A 222 3.68 9.85 -14.64
C TYR A 222 3.58 10.21 -13.15
N PHE A 223 4.25 9.45 -12.27
CA PHE A 223 4.23 9.75 -10.83
C PHE A 223 4.80 11.14 -10.52
N GLN A 224 5.89 11.52 -11.18
CA GLN A 224 6.47 12.86 -11.04
C GLN A 224 5.50 13.94 -11.48
N ASP A 225 4.83 13.75 -12.62
CA ASP A 225 3.87 14.70 -13.18
C ASP A 225 2.67 14.88 -12.26
N VAL A 226 2.14 13.79 -11.69
CA VAL A 226 1.05 13.85 -10.68
C VAL A 226 1.47 14.73 -9.51
N ILE A 227 2.63 14.47 -8.90
CA ILE A 227 3.09 15.22 -7.72
C ILE A 227 3.41 16.68 -8.06
N ALA A 228 4.02 16.93 -9.23
CA ALA A 228 4.31 18.28 -9.69
C ALA A 228 3.03 19.09 -9.95
N TRP A 229 2.02 18.46 -10.56
CA TRP A 229 0.71 19.08 -10.78
C TRP A 229 0.02 19.43 -9.45
N VAL A 230 -0.01 18.51 -8.47
CA VAL A 230 -0.60 18.78 -7.15
C VAL A 230 0.07 19.98 -6.50
N LYS A 231 1.41 20.03 -6.47
CA LYS A 231 2.18 21.15 -5.90
C LYS A 231 1.93 22.47 -6.63
N LYS A 232 1.69 22.42 -7.93
CA LYS A 232 1.41 23.60 -8.76
C LYS A 232 0.04 24.19 -8.46
N ILE A 233 -1.00 23.36 -8.36
CA ILE A 233 -2.38 23.85 -8.14
C ILE A 233 -2.67 24.11 -6.66
N PHE A 234 -2.04 23.37 -5.75
CA PHE A 234 -2.17 23.50 -4.29
C PHE A 234 -0.79 23.78 -3.66
N PRO A 235 -0.25 24.98 -3.74
CA PRO A 235 1.11 25.26 -3.30
C PRO A 235 1.29 25.21 -1.78
N LYS A 236 0.22 25.42 -1.01
CA LYS A 236 0.23 25.28 0.46
C LYS A 236 -0.18 23.86 0.83
N TYR A 237 0.68 23.17 1.58
CA TYR A 237 0.41 21.83 2.08
C TYR A 237 -0.59 21.84 3.24
N TYR A 238 -1.53 20.91 3.22
CA TYR A 238 -2.45 20.57 4.30
C TYR A 238 -2.33 19.08 4.62
N ARG A 239 -2.43 18.72 5.92
CA ARG A 239 -2.36 17.31 6.35
C ARG A 239 -3.43 16.43 5.67
N GLU A 240 -4.57 17.00 5.38
CA GLU A 240 -5.71 16.38 4.72
C GLU A 240 -5.46 15.99 3.26
N MET A 241 -4.39 16.48 2.66
CA MET A 241 -3.93 16.11 1.31
C MET A 241 -3.30 14.71 1.27
N LYS A 242 -2.79 14.24 2.41
CA LYS A 242 -2.05 12.99 2.47
C LYS A 242 -2.97 11.79 2.29
N GLY A 243 -2.65 10.94 1.30
CA GLY A 243 -3.35 9.69 1.04
C GLY A 243 -4.57 9.81 0.12
N LEU A 244 -4.80 10.98 -0.47
CA LEU A 244 -5.81 11.15 -1.50
C LEU A 244 -5.41 10.43 -2.81
N SER A 245 -6.41 10.15 -3.65
CA SER A 245 -6.21 9.50 -4.96
C SER A 245 -5.73 10.50 -6.02
N TRP A 246 -4.54 11.08 -5.79
CA TRP A 246 -4.03 12.17 -6.62
C TRP A 246 -3.85 11.79 -8.08
N GLY A 247 -3.49 10.52 -8.37
CA GLY A 247 -3.38 10.05 -9.74
C GLY A 247 -4.72 10.04 -10.47
N CYS A 248 -5.80 9.58 -9.81
CA CYS A 248 -7.16 9.64 -10.39
C CYS A 248 -7.57 11.08 -10.66
N MET A 249 -7.35 11.99 -9.70
CA MET A 249 -7.66 13.41 -9.88
C MET A 249 -6.80 14.03 -11.00
N TYR A 250 -5.54 13.64 -11.12
CA TYR A 250 -4.68 14.08 -12.22
C TYR A 250 -5.24 13.61 -13.56
N ASN A 251 -5.60 12.35 -13.69
CA ASN A 251 -6.14 11.78 -14.91
C ASN A 251 -7.40 12.54 -15.39
N ASP A 252 -8.29 12.88 -14.44
CA ASP A 252 -9.56 13.53 -14.75
C ASP A 252 -9.42 15.05 -14.99
N TYR A 253 -8.50 15.73 -14.29
CA TYR A 253 -8.55 17.18 -14.16
C TYR A 253 -7.29 17.94 -14.56
N HIS A 254 -6.15 17.29 -14.89
CA HIS A 254 -4.88 17.99 -15.15
C HIS A 254 -4.91 18.93 -16.36
N GLN A 255 -5.81 18.69 -17.31
CA GLN A 255 -5.96 19.54 -18.52
C GLN A 255 -6.72 20.85 -18.24
N ASN A 256 -7.42 20.93 -17.10
CA ASN A 256 -8.16 22.12 -16.72
C ASN A 256 -7.21 23.24 -16.26
N LYS A 257 -7.62 24.48 -16.49
CA LYS A 257 -6.88 25.64 -16.02
C LYS A 257 -7.38 26.04 -14.63
N TYR A 258 -6.48 26.11 -13.66
CA TYR A 258 -6.78 26.51 -12.31
C TYR A 258 -5.99 27.77 -11.92
N ASN A 259 -6.65 28.68 -11.18
CA ASN A 259 -5.96 29.76 -10.50
C ASN A 259 -5.64 29.30 -9.06
N SER A 260 -4.37 29.08 -8.76
CA SER A 260 -3.94 28.60 -7.45
C SER A 260 -4.31 29.56 -6.30
N ALA A 261 -4.34 30.87 -6.54
CA ALA A 261 -4.73 31.85 -5.53
C ALA A 261 -6.23 31.74 -5.16
N ASP A 262 -7.08 31.56 -6.18
CA ASP A 262 -8.53 31.39 -5.96
C ASP A 262 -8.81 30.06 -5.26
N LEU A 263 -8.12 28.98 -5.68
CA LEU A 263 -8.22 27.68 -4.99
C LEU A 263 -7.78 27.79 -3.53
N GLN A 264 -6.67 28.46 -3.26
CA GLN A 264 -6.15 28.63 -1.90
C GLN A 264 -7.15 29.38 -1.00
N LYS A 265 -7.72 30.48 -1.49
CA LYS A 265 -8.76 31.24 -0.77
C LYS A 265 -9.96 30.34 -0.47
N ARG A 266 -10.42 29.58 -1.46
CA ARG A 266 -11.56 28.68 -1.31
C ARG A 266 -11.29 27.53 -0.34
N ILE A 267 -10.07 26.99 -0.31
CA ILE A 267 -9.66 25.99 0.69
C ILE A 267 -9.78 26.57 2.09
N GLU A 268 -9.29 27.78 2.34
CA GLU A 268 -9.32 28.41 3.65
C GLU A 268 -10.76 28.64 4.13
N GLU A 269 -11.65 29.09 3.24
CA GLU A 269 -13.08 29.23 3.54
C GLU A 269 -13.71 27.87 3.92
N LEU A 270 -13.45 26.82 3.13
CA LEU A 270 -14.02 25.48 3.36
C LEU A 270 -13.43 24.77 4.58
N MET A 271 -12.16 25.01 4.90
CA MET A 271 -11.52 24.50 6.11
C MET A 271 -12.14 25.11 7.38
N ALA A 272 -12.55 26.37 7.31
CA ALA A 272 -13.20 27.09 8.42
C ALA A 272 -14.71 26.80 8.51
N ASP A 273 -15.34 26.19 7.52
CA ASP A 273 -16.77 25.93 7.49
C ASP A 273 -17.14 24.67 8.30
N ASP A 274 -17.83 24.82 9.41
CA ASP A 274 -18.26 23.72 10.30
C ASP A 274 -19.26 22.74 9.63
N ASP A 275 -19.93 23.15 8.57
CA ASP A 275 -20.83 22.26 7.80
C ASP A 275 -20.06 21.28 6.91
N VAL A 276 -18.80 21.57 6.58
CA VAL A 276 -17.92 20.65 5.83
C VAL A 276 -17.30 19.64 6.79
N THR A 277 -17.84 18.44 6.85
CA THR A 277 -17.38 17.41 7.81
C THR A 277 -16.19 16.63 7.31
N LYS A 278 -16.03 16.44 6.00
CA LYS A 278 -14.90 15.73 5.37
C LYS A 278 -13.91 16.73 4.76
N LYS A 279 -13.00 17.27 5.58
CA LYS A 279 -12.00 18.26 5.12
C LYS A 279 -11.08 17.75 4.01
N SER A 280 -10.74 16.45 4.00
CA SER A 280 -9.96 15.85 2.92
C SER A 280 -10.67 15.84 1.57
N GLY A 281 -11.98 15.89 1.54
CA GLY A 281 -12.77 15.96 0.32
C GLY A 281 -12.78 17.33 -0.35
N ILE A 282 -12.28 18.38 0.32
CA ILE A 282 -12.22 19.76 -0.21
C ILE A 282 -11.44 19.80 -1.53
N PHE A 283 -10.32 19.08 -1.61
CA PHE A 283 -9.45 19.10 -2.78
C PHE A 283 -10.15 18.50 -4.02
N GLU A 284 -10.82 17.38 -3.84
CA GLU A 284 -11.59 16.73 -4.92
C GLU A 284 -12.83 17.54 -5.29
N TYR A 285 -13.51 18.15 -4.32
CA TYR A 285 -14.63 19.08 -4.56
C TYR A 285 -14.19 20.26 -5.42
N LEU A 286 -13.06 20.89 -5.12
CA LEU A 286 -12.59 22.07 -5.87
C LEU A 286 -12.22 21.74 -7.33
N LEU A 287 -11.90 20.50 -7.61
CA LEU A 287 -11.59 20.02 -8.96
C LEU A 287 -12.84 19.58 -9.72
N SER A 288 -13.77 18.88 -9.04
CA SER A 288 -14.95 18.25 -9.65
C SER A 288 -16.22 19.10 -9.58
N GLY A 289 -16.30 20.04 -8.63
CA GLY A 289 -17.53 20.76 -8.29
C GLY A 289 -18.57 19.92 -7.54
N ASN A 290 -18.28 18.66 -7.21
CA ASN A 290 -19.25 17.75 -6.59
C ASN A 290 -19.24 17.85 -5.05
N GLU A 291 -20.29 18.41 -4.48
CA GLU A 291 -20.46 18.60 -3.04
C GLU A 291 -20.45 17.31 -2.21
N ARG A 292 -20.71 16.14 -2.83
CA ARG A 292 -20.68 14.84 -2.14
C ARG A 292 -19.33 14.55 -1.49
N HIS A 293 -18.25 15.09 -2.05
CA HIS A 293 -16.90 14.92 -1.49
C HIS A 293 -16.74 15.61 -0.12
N LEU A 294 -17.51 16.65 0.16
CA LEU A 294 -17.42 17.44 1.39
C LEU A 294 -18.12 16.78 2.58
N SER A 295 -19.04 15.83 2.33
CA SER A 295 -19.92 15.24 3.35
C SER A 295 -20.55 16.32 4.22
N ILE A 296 -21.37 17.18 3.62
CA ILE A 296 -22.01 18.29 4.32
C ILE A 296 -22.79 17.76 5.52
N ARG A 297 -22.71 18.48 6.63
CA ARG A 297 -23.35 18.12 7.90
C ARG A 297 -24.83 17.86 7.70
N ALA A 298 -25.32 16.72 8.17
CA ALA A 298 -26.73 16.39 8.16
C ALA A 298 -27.47 17.15 9.29
N PHE A 299 -28.75 17.45 9.07
CA PHE A 299 -29.60 17.98 10.12
C PHE A 299 -29.74 17.01 11.30
N LEU A 300 -29.74 17.53 12.52
CA LEU A 300 -29.91 16.71 13.71
C LEU A 300 -31.32 16.10 13.74
N GLN A 301 -31.49 14.92 14.35
CA GLN A 301 -32.75 14.21 14.46
C GLN A 301 -33.85 15.05 15.13
N GLY A 302 -33.47 15.88 16.13
CA GLY A 302 -34.39 16.81 16.76
C GLY A 302 -34.91 17.88 15.79
N THR A 303 -34.05 18.42 14.95
CA THR A 303 -34.42 19.36 13.87
C THR A 303 -35.36 18.72 12.86
N ILE A 304 -35.00 17.51 12.40
CA ILE A 304 -35.82 16.74 11.45
C ILE A 304 -37.23 16.53 11.97
N ARG A 305 -37.38 16.06 13.21
CA ARG A 305 -38.69 15.86 13.84
C ARG A 305 -39.47 17.18 14.01
N SER A 306 -38.81 18.21 14.48
CA SER A 306 -39.46 19.53 14.66
C SER A 306 -39.98 20.11 13.34
N VAL A 307 -39.21 19.97 12.27
CA VAL A 307 -39.62 20.43 10.93
C VAL A 307 -40.73 19.56 10.33
N TYR A 308 -40.68 18.23 10.53
CA TYR A 308 -41.72 17.30 10.12
C TYR A 308 -43.07 17.65 10.75
N GLU A 309 -43.11 17.91 12.10
CA GLU A 309 -44.30 18.34 12.81
C GLU A 309 -44.77 19.72 12.34
N ARG A 310 -43.85 20.67 12.20
CA ARG A 310 -44.18 22.04 11.71
C ARG A 310 -44.79 22.03 10.31
N GLN A 311 -44.44 21.07 9.45
CA GLN A 311 -44.99 20.91 8.12
C GLN A 311 -46.29 20.09 8.07
N GLY A 312 -46.82 19.66 9.22
CA GLY A 312 -48.02 18.83 9.31
C GLY A 312 -47.92 17.53 8.53
N HIS A 313 -46.76 16.89 8.62
CA HIS A 313 -46.44 15.59 7.98
C HIS A 313 -46.53 15.62 6.45
N LYS A 314 -46.40 16.79 5.82
CA LYS A 314 -46.55 16.98 4.37
C LYS A 314 -45.24 17.37 3.70
N CYS A 315 -45.01 16.81 2.54
CA CYS A 315 -43.89 17.21 1.69
C CYS A 315 -43.99 18.70 1.31
N ARG A 316 -42.96 19.47 1.59
CA ARG A 316 -42.93 20.93 1.30
C ARG A 316 -43.12 21.25 -0.19
N LYS A 317 -42.71 20.33 -1.12
CA LYS A 317 -42.76 20.57 -2.57
C LYS A 317 -44.10 20.15 -3.17
N CYS A 318 -44.58 18.93 -2.89
CA CYS A 318 -45.77 18.36 -3.57
C CYS A 318 -47.02 18.31 -2.66
N GLY A 319 -46.91 18.65 -1.35
CA GLY A 319 -48.03 18.64 -0.42
C GLY A 319 -48.55 17.26 0.00
N LYS A 320 -47.95 16.16 -0.52
CA LYS A 320 -48.37 14.80 -0.18
C LYS A 320 -48.08 14.55 1.31
N GLU A 321 -49.07 13.96 2.01
CA GLU A 321 -48.88 13.45 3.37
C GLU A 321 -48.01 12.17 3.32
N CYS A 322 -46.97 12.12 4.17
CA CYS A 322 -45.98 11.07 4.20
C CYS A 322 -45.56 10.78 5.64
N THR A 323 -45.17 9.54 5.91
CA THR A 323 -44.52 9.19 7.19
C THR A 323 -43.10 9.76 7.27
N LEU A 324 -42.51 9.80 8.46
CA LEU A 324 -41.18 10.34 8.67
C LEU A 324 -40.11 9.53 7.87
N GLU A 325 -40.32 8.20 7.76
CA GLU A 325 -39.44 7.30 7.02
C GLU A 325 -39.54 7.47 5.48
N GLU A 326 -40.62 8.03 4.98
CA GLU A 326 -40.81 8.35 3.57
C GLU A 326 -40.27 9.72 3.17
N MET A 327 -39.80 10.50 4.16
CA MET A 327 -39.29 11.85 3.96
C MET A 327 -37.78 11.95 4.26
N GLU A 328 -37.15 12.94 3.66
CA GLU A 328 -35.75 13.27 3.85
C GLU A 328 -35.63 14.77 4.17
N ALA A 329 -34.76 15.09 5.10
CA ALA A 329 -34.43 16.48 5.41
C ALA A 329 -33.51 17.05 4.31
N ASP A 330 -33.81 18.24 3.87
CA ASP A 330 -33.12 18.92 2.80
C ASP A 330 -32.97 20.41 3.10
N HIS A 331 -31.94 21.04 2.55
CA HIS A 331 -31.74 22.48 2.69
C HIS A 331 -32.73 23.26 1.81
N ILE A 332 -33.44 24.25 2.37
CA ILE A 332 -34.31 25.16 1.58
C ILE A 332 -33.41 25.91 0.58
N THR A 333 -32.41 26.63 1.07
CA THR A 333 -31.32 27.19 0.27
C THR A 333 -30.18 26.19 0.27
N PRO A 334 -29.74 25.67 -0.90
CA PRO A 334 -28.64 24.74 -0.99
C PRO A 334 -27.37 25.30 -0.31
N TRP A 335 -26.55 24.39 0.24
CA TRP A 335 -25.29 24.79 0.88
C TRP A 335 -24.36 25.52 -0.11
N SER A 336 -24.28 25.09 -1.35
CA SER A 336 -23.51 25.74 -2.43
C SER A 336 -23.95 27.18 -2.70
N GLN A 337 -25.16 27.54 -2.34
CA GLN A 337 -25.72 28.90 -2.46
C GLN A 337 -25.68 29.67 -1.13
N GLY A 338 -24.88 29.21 -0.17
CA GLY A 338 -24.71 29.86 1.15
C GLY A 338 -25.71 29.43 2.22
N GLY A 339 -26.54 28.41 1.94
CA GLY A 339 -27.49 27.87 2.96
C GLY A 339 -26.74 27.09 4.04
N ARG A 340 -26.98 27.42 5.32
CA ARG A 340 -26.38 26.75 6.47
C ARG A 340 -27.23 25.59 6.97
N THR A 341 -26.62 24.63 7.66
CA THR A 341 -27.31 23.47 8.27
C THR A 341 -27.90 23.89 9.63
N VAL A 342 -28.94 24.76 9.56
CA VAL A 342 -29.67 25.29 10.71
C VAL A 342 -31.16 24.98 10.57
N PRO A 343 -31.96 24.94 11.69
CA PRO A 343 -33.37 24.58 11.67
C PRO A 343 -34.22 25.42 10.72
N GLU A 344 -33.87 26.70 10.55
CA GLU A 344 -34.58 27.64 9.70
C GLU A 344 -34.42 27.35 8.22
N ASN A 345 -33.31 26.74 7.84
CA ASN A 345 -32.98 26.30 6.46
C ASN A 345 -33.31 24.83 6.19
N CYS A 346 -34.00 24.15 7.12
CA CYS A 346 -34.40 22.77 6.98
C CYS A 346 -35.83 22.66 6.46
N GLN A 347 -36.02 21.79 5.46
CA GLN A 347 -37.34 21.36 4.97
C GLN A 347 -37.40 19.83 4.87
N MET A 348 -38.63 19.30 5.00
CA MET A 348 -38.88 17.86 4.77
C MET A 348 -39.50 17.66 3.39
N LEU A 349 -38.87 16.84 2.56
CA LEU A 349 -39.32 16.46 1.24
C LEU A 349 -39.56 14.93 1.18
N CYS A 350 -40.59 14.49 0.44
CA CYS A 350 -40.68 13.07 0.14
C CYS A 350 -39.48 12.63 -0.75
N LYS A 351 -39.08 11.37 -0.65
CA LYS A 351 -37.91 10.83 -1.36
C LYS A 351 -37.90 11.17 -2.86
N ASN A 352 -39.06 11.13 -3.51
CA ASN A 352 -39.18 11.46 -4.95
C ASN A 352 -38.90 12.95 -5.22
N CYS A 353 -39.44 13.84 -4.39
CA CYS A 353 -39.22 15.28 -4.55
C CYS A 353 -37.79 15.68 -4.20
N ASN A 354 -37.15 15.00 -3.25
CA ASN A 354 -35.78 15.23 -2.89
C ASN A 354 -34.82 14.81 -4.01
N ARG A 355 -34.99 13.61 -4.57
CA ARG A 355 -34.23 13.16 -5.74
C ARG A 355 -34.35 14.11 -6.93
N ALA A 356 -35.59 14.51 -7.27
CA ALA A 356 -35.86 15.46 -8.37
C ALA A 356 -35.31 16.88 -8.12
N LYS A 357 -34.86 17.22 -6.90
CA LYS A 357 -34.14 18.45 -6.57
C LYS A 357 -32.64 18.29 -6.77
N SER A 358 -32.09 17.11 -6.43
CA SER A 358 -30.66 16.79 -6.54
C SER A 358 -30.19 16.62 -8.00
N ASP A 359 -31.13 16.37 -8.93
CA ASP A 359 -30.86 16.16 -10.37
C ASP A 359 -30.86 17.51 -11.16
N ARG A 360 -30.89 18.63 -10.49
CA ARG A 360 -30.82 19.98 -11.07
C ARG A 360 -29.60 20.72 -10.49
#